data_9e69226d3a6ad62f60b19ea8d596509e
#
_entry.id   9e69226d3a6ad62f60b19ea8d596509e
#
_cell.length_a   1.000
_cell.length_b   1.000
_cell.length_c   1.000
_cell.angle_alpha   90.00
_cell.angle_beta   90.00
_cell.angle_gamma   90.00
#
_symmetry.space_group_name_H-M   'P 1'
#
loop_
_entity.id
_entity.type
_entity.pdbx_description
1 polymer ?
#
loop_
_entity_poly.entity_id
_entity_poly.type
_entity_poly.pdbx_seq_one_letter_code
_entity_poly.pdbx_strand_id
1 'polypeptide(L)'
;LKLAVFDICGTLYHDNTTYSFLRWLSKKNIIKYNKSIMNAPYILRALNVIYSSFSRKDVYRILQVKQLSDFSFDDINKWAREFVDELEENRIYSTNILMEEYKKQGYKIVIASATIEPVARAIAQKLGVEYYSSTIGFLNNKCTGEINKDLLFLKKDTLLHLLKKAETTIVVTDNYTDIELVLVSDHSHIIVRNDRDIEKWNRCLKANARKVDFIKKDA
;
A
#
# COMPACT_ATOMS: atom_id res chain seq x y z
N LEU A 1 7.34 22.50 -6.97
CA LEU A 1 6.81 21.14 -7.23
C LEU A 1 5.52 20.93 -6.43
N LYS A 2 4.41 20.62 -7.12
CA LYS A 2 3.18 20.13 -6.49
C LYS A 2 3.24 18.60 -6.41
N LEU A 3 3.04 18.01 -5.24
CA LEU A 3 3.18 16.57 -5.01
C LEU A 3 1.87 15.99 -4.48
N ALA A 4 1.38 14.90 -5.08
CA ALA A 4 0.28 14.12 -4.54
C ALA A 4 0.71 12.67 -4.34
N VAL A 5 0.61 12.19 -3.11
CA VAL A 5 1.00 10.84 -2.69
C VAL A 5 -0.25 10.01 -2.43
N PHE A 6 -0.36 8.87 -3.09
CA PHE A 6 -1.47 7.93 -2.93
C PHE A 6 -1.00 6.61 -2.33
N ASP A 7 -1.69 6.09 -1.33
CA ASP A 7 -1.54 4.68 -0.94
C ASP A 7 -2.21 3.78 -1.98
N ILE A 8 -1.93 2.48 -1.95
CA ILE A 8 -2.51 1.50 -2.86
C ILE A 8 -3.67 0.76 -2.18
N CYS A 9 -3.34 0.03 -1.12
CA CYS A 9 -4.28 -0.88 -0.45
C CYS A 9 -5.35 -0.09 0.29
N GLY A 10 -6.62 -0.40 0.03
CA GLY A 10 -7.73 0.31 0.67
C GLY A 10 -7.95 1.75 0.17
N THR A 11 -7.05 2.25 -0.66
CA THR A 11 -7.07 3.62 -1.22
C THR A 11 -7.32 3.63 -2.73
N LEU A 12 -6.47 3.02 -3.54
CA LEU A 12 -6.68 2.90 -4.99
C LEU A 12 -7.43 1.62 -5.37
N TYR A 13 -7.24 0.57 -4.58
CA TYR A 13 -7.88 -0.73 -4.74
C TYR A 13 -8.49 -1.18 -3.41
N HIS A 14 -9.62 -1.89 -3.47
CA HIS A 14 -10.30 -2.41 -2.27
C HIS A 14 -9.43 -3.42 -1.51
N ASP A 15 -8.55 -4.13 -2.21
CA ASP A 15 -7.75 -5.23 -1.70
C ASP A 15 -6.49 -4.79 -0.95
N ASN A 16 -6.02 -5.66 -0.05
CA ASN A 16 -4.61 -5.69 0.32
C ASN A 16 -3.85 -6.43 -0.77
N THR A 17 -3.21 -5.68 -1.65
CA THR A 17 -2.67 -6.17 -2.92
C THR A 17 -1.58 -7.23 -2.76
N THR A 18 -0.74 -7.19 -1.68
CA THR A 18 0.24 -8.26 -1.41
C THR A 18 -0.46 -9.58 -1.12
N TYR A 19 -1.47 -9.58 -0.24
CA TYR A 19 -2.18 -10.82 0.10
C TYR A 19 -3.05 -11.33 -1.05
N SER A 20 -3.67 -10.43 -1.80
CA SER A 20 -4.47 -10.80 -2.96
C SER A 20 -3.62 -11.38 -4.08
N PHE A 21 -2.40 -10.86 -4.30
CA PHE A 21 -1.44 -11.44 -5.24
C PHE A 21 -1.05 -12.88 -4.86
N LEU A 22 -0.67 -13.11 -3.60
CA LEU A 22 -0.31 -14.46 -3.13
C LEU A 22 -1.49 -15.43 -3.20
N ARG A 23 -2.70 -14.94 -2.91
CA ARG A 23 -3.93 -15.74 -3.09
C ARG A 23 -4.19 -16.07 -4.55
N TRP A 24 -3.95 -15.11 -5.44
CA TRP A 24 -4.08 -15.30 -6.89
C TRP A 24 -3.07 -16.36 -7.39
N LEU A 25 -1.79 -16.28 -6.98
CA LEU A 25 -0.78 -17.30 -7.30
C LEU A 25 -1.20 -18.69 -6.82
N SER A 26 -1.81 -18.77 -5.65
CA SER A 26 -2.32 -20.02 -5.11
C SER A 26 -3.50 -20.57 -5.92
N LYS A 27 -4.43 -19.73 -6.35
CA LYS A 27 -5.55 -20.14 -7.23
C LYS A 27 -5.05 -20.65 -8.58
N LYS A 28 -3.93 -20.13 -9.08
CA LYS A 28 -3.24 -20.60 -10.31
C LYS A 28 -2.38 -21.85 -10.06
N ASN A 29 -2.35 -22.42 -8.83
CA ASN A 29 -1.51 -23.52 -8.41
C ASN A 29 0.01 -23.29 -8.57
N ILE A 30 0.45 -22.04 -8.57
CA ILE A 30 1.87 -21.65 -8.67
C ILE A 30 2.56 -21.80 -7.31
N ILE A 31 1.91 -21.39 -6.24
CA ILE A 31 2.38 -21.59 -4.86
C ILE A 31 1.46 -22.54 -4.11
N LYS A 32 2.03 -23.29 -3.14
CA LYS A 32 1.20 -24.11 -2.25
C LYS A 32 0.50 -23.22 -1.25
N TYR A 33 -0.84 -23.23 -1.29
CA TYR A 33 -1.65 -22.49 -0.35
C TYR A 33 -1.48 -23.03 1.08
N ASN A 34 -0.73 -22.34 1.90
CA ASN A 34 -0.66 -22.68 3.31
C ASN A 34 -1.91 -22.16 4.03
N LYS A 35 -2.98 -23.00 4.05
CA LYS A 35 -4.26 -22.66 4.69
C LYS A 35 -4.10 -22.22 6.13
N SER A 36 -3.15 -22.78 6.86
CA SER A 36 -2.91 -22.45 8.27
C SER A 36 -2.41 -21.02 8.45
N ILE A 37 -1.60 -20.51 7.53
CA ILE A 37 -1.13 -19.12 7.56
C ILE A 37 -2.21 -18.17 7.02
N MET A 38 -2.86 -18.53 5.90
CA MET A 38 -3.85 -17.68 5.24
C MET A 38 -5.18 -17.60 6.00
N ASN A 39 -5.57 -18.67 6.69
CA ASN A 39 -6.76 -18.75 7.54
C ASN A 39 -6.41 -18.64 9.02
N ALA A 40 -5.31 -17.95 9.35
CA ALA A 40 -4.92 -17.77 10.75
C ALA A 40 -6.12 -17.32 11.59
N PRO A 41 -6.35 -17.94 12.76
CA PRO A 41 -7.43 -17.57 13.65
C PRO A 41 -7.49 -16.05 13.85
N TYR A 42 -8.68 -15.49 13.98
CA TYR A 42 -8.90 -14.05 14.18
C TYR A 42 -8.02 -13.50 15.30
N ILE A 43 -7.77 -14.30 16.33
CA ILE A 43 -6.88 -13.99 17.45
C ILE A 43 -5.44 -13.73 17.00
N LEU A 44 -4.88 -14.56 16.11
CA LEU A 44 -3.51 -14.37 15.61
C LEU A 44 -3.40 -13.13 14.72
N ARG A 45 -4.44 -12.80 13.95
CA ARG A 45 -4.50 -11.55 13.19
C ARG A 45 -4.57 -10.34 14.10
N ALA A 46 -5.38 -10.38 15.14
CA ALA A 46 -5.48 -9.32 16.15
C ALA A 46 -4.15 -9.14 16.89
N LEU A 47 -3.51 -10.23 17.32
CA LEU A 47 -2.18 -10.20 17.93
C LEU A 47 -1.12 -9.62 16.99
N ASN A 48 -1.16 -9.94 15.70
CA ASN A 48 -0.24 -9.36 14.72
C ASN A 48 -0.45 -7.84 14.58
N VAL A 49 -1.69 -7.35 14.61
CA VAL A 49 -1.98 -5.90 14.60
C VAL A 49 -1.41 -5.23 15.84
N ILE A 50 -1.59 -5.81 17.01
CA ILE A 50 -1.01 -5.29 18.26
C ILE A 50 0.52 -5.32 18.19
N TYR A 51 1.10 -6.45 17.81
CA TYR A 51 2.55 -6.60 17.69
C TYR A 51 3.15 -5.64 16.67
N SER A 52 2.51 -5.47 15.50
CA SER A 52 2.99 -4.55 14.47
C SER A 52 2.99 -3.08 14.91
N SER A 53 2.06 -2.71 15.79
CA SER A 53 2.01 -1.34 16.36
C SER A 53 3.21 -1.05 17.27
N PHE A 54 3.77 -2.07 17.94
CA PHE A 54 4.93 -1.93 18.81
C PHE A 54 6.26 -2.19 18.07
N SER A 55 6.31 -3.26 17.27
CA SER A 55 7.55 -3.69 16.61
C SER A 55 7.79 -3.02 15.25
N ARG A 56 6.80 -2.31 14.72
CA ARG A 56 6.76 -1.80 13.34
C ARG A 56 6.99 -2.87 12.27
N LYS A 57 6.69 -4.15 12.59
CA LYS A 57 6.84 -5.29 11.67
C LYS A 57 5.52 -6.05 11.55
N ASP A 58 5.11 -6.32 10.34
CA ASP A 58 3.99 -7.21 10.05
C ASP A 58 4.52 -8.64 9.82
N VAL A 59 4.55 -9.44 10.90
CA VAL A 59 5.04 -10.84 10.88
C VAL A 59 4.22 -11.68 9.92
N TYR A 60 2.92 -11.45 9.88
CA TYR A 60 2.03 -12.20 8.99
C TYR A 60 2.39 -11.98 7.52
N ARG A 61 2.66 -10.73 7.12
CA ARG A 61 3.11 -10.40 5.77
C ARG A 61 4.48 -11.00 5.46
N ILE A 62 5.41 -10.97 6.41
CA ILE A 62 6.74 -11.60 6.26
C ILE A 62 6.60 -13.09 5.95
N LEU A 63 5.80 -13.81 6.73
CA LEU A 63 5.55 -15.23 6.51
C LEU A 63 4.87 -15.53 5.16
N GLN A 64 3.99 -14.63 4.71
CA GLN A 64 3.33 -14.77 3.43
C GLN A 64 4.30 -14.57 2.25
N VAL A 65 5.14 -13.53 2.31
CA VAL A 65 6.14 -13.24 1.26
C VAL A 65 7.16 -14.36 1.13
N LYS A 66 7.45 -15.09 2.21
CA LYS A 66 8.35 -16.26 2.18
C LYS A 66 7.90 -17.36 1.19
N GLN A 67 6.62 -17.41 0.84
CA GLN A 67 6.11 -18.34 -0.17
C GLN A 67 6.61 -18.04 -1.60
N LEU A 68 7.22 -16.86 -1.82
CA LEU A 68 7.83 -16.49 -3.09
C LEU A 68 9.29 -16.93 -3.21
N SER A 69 9.86 -17.62 -2.19
CA SER A 69 11.23 -18.14 -2.24
C SER A 69 11.44 -19.01 -3.47
N ASP A 70 12.64 -18.93 -4.04
CA ASP A 70 13.14 -19.72 -5.17
C ASP A 70 12.51 -19.43 -6.54
N PHE A 71 11.43 -18.64 -6.62
CA PHE A 71 10.92 -18.18 -7.91
C PHE A 71 11.84 -17.12 -8.52
N SER A 72 11.91 -17.09 -9.86
CA SER A 72 12.75 -16.13 -10.55
C SER A 72 12.16 -14.71 -10.47
N PHE A 73 13.05 -13.71 -10.58
CA PHE A 73 12.65 -12.31 -10.69
C PHE A 73 11.67 -12.09 -11.86
N ASP A 74 11.93 -12.73 -13.01
CA ASP A 74 11.14 -12.56 -14.23
C ASP A 74 9.75 -13.16 -14.08
N ASP A 75 9.65 -14.37 -13.47
CA ASP A 75 8.37 -15.03 -13.22
C ASP A 75 7.50 -14.20 -12.27
N ILE A 76 8.06 -13.73 -11.15
CA ILE A 76 7.31 -12.93 -10.17
C ILE A 76 6.82 -11.63 -10.82
N ASN A 77 7.63 -10.95 -11.61
CA ASN A 77 7.22 -9.73 -12.31
C ASN A 77 6.19 -9.99 -13.41
N LYS A 78 6.30 -11.10 -14.13
CA LYS A 78 5.28 -11.53 -15.11
C LYS A 78 3.93 -11.74 -14.41
N TRP A 79 3.91 -12.55 -13.34
CA TRP A 79 2.69 -12.83 -12.59
C TRP A 79 2.11 -11.58 -11.93
N ALA A 80 2.94 -10.65 -11.46
CA ALA A 80 2.47 -9.39 -10.92
C ALA A 80 1.71 -8.54 -11.96
N ARG A 81 2.18 -8.51 -13.21
CA ARG A 81 1.47 -7.84 -14.32
C ARG A 81 0.14 -8.52 -14.62
N GLU A 82 0.13 -9.84 -14.75
CA GLU A 82 -1.10 -10.61 -14.99
C GLU A 82 -2.12 -10.42 -13.85
N PHE A 83 -1.64 -10.44 -12.60
CA PHE A 83 -2.48 -10.16 -11.43
C PHE A 83 -3.08 -8.76 -11.46
N VAL A 84 -2.29 -7.75 -11.80
CA VAL A 84 -2.74 -6.35 -11.83
C VAL A 84 -3.80 -6.13 -12.91
N ASP A 85 -3.78 -6.89 -14.02
CA ASP A 85 -4.84 -6.83 -15.01
C ASP A 85 -6.18 -7.33 -14.46
N GLU A 86 -6.19 -8.40 -13.67
CA GLU A 86 -7.40 -8.88 -12.98
C GLU A 86 -7.79 -7.97 -11.79
N LEU A 87 -6.81 -7.30 -11.15
CA LEU A 87 -7.05 -6.40 -10.00
C LEU A 87 -7.86 -5.14 -10.39
N GLU A 88 -7.86 -4.76 -11.66
CA GLU A 88 -8.57 -3.56 -12.15
C GLU A 88 -10.08 -3.55 -11.81
N GLU A 89 -10.69 -4.73 -11.69
CA GLU A 89 -12.09 -4.87 -11.28
C GLU A 89 -12.34 -4.40 -9.84
N ASN A 90 -11.28 -4.32 -9.02
CA ASN A 90 -11.32 -3.93 -7.61
C ASN A 90 -10.87 -2.48 -7.37
N ARG A 91 -10.89 -1.62 -8.38
CA ARG A 91 -10.54 -0.20 -8.23
C ARG A 91 -11.56 0.54 -7.37
N ILE A 92 -11.06 1.43 -6.52
CA ILE A 92 -11.88 2.43 -5.83
C ILE A 92 -12.04 3.61 -6.77
N TYR A 93 -13.25 3.81 -7.26
CA TYR A 93 -13.51 4.73 -8.38
C TYR A 93 -13.27 6.18 -7.97
N SER A 94 -13.76 6.59 -6.81
CA SER A 94 -13.64 7.96 -6.29
C SER A 94 -12.18 8.42 -6.19
N THR A 95 -11.29 7.58 -5.68
CA THR A 95 -9.87 7.93 -5.51
C THR A 95 -9.10 7.93 -6.82
N ASN A 96 -9.49 7.10 -7.78
CA ASN A 96 -8.89 7.12 -9.11
C ASN A 96 -9.31 8.37 -9.90
N ILE A 97 -10.56 8.83 -9.77
CA ILE A 97 -10.99 10.14 -10.32
C ILE A 97 -10.17 11.25 -9.68
N LEU A 98 -10.03 11.25 -8.36
CA LEU A 98 -9.24 12.24 -7.63
C LEU A 98 -7.78 12.29 -8.10
N MET A 99 -7.17 11.13 -8.39
CA MET A 99 -5.83 11.05 -8.95
C MET A 99 -5.74 11.76 -10.31
N GLU A 100 -6.70 11.51 -11.21
CA GLU A 100 -6.72 12.13 -12.52
C GLU A 100 -6.98 13.65 -12.44
N GLU A 101 -7.77 14.10 -11.47
CA GLU A 101 -7.95 15.53 -11.19
C GLU A 101 -6.65 16.19 -10.76
N TYR A 102 -5.88 15.59 -9.85
CA TYR A 102 -4.58 16.11 -9.43
C TYR A 102 -3.56 16.08 -10.58
N LYS A 103 -3.56 15.06 -11.44
CA LYS A 103 -2.75 15.05 -12.67
C LYS A 103 -3.06 16.27 -13.55
N LYS A 104 -4.35 16.55 -13.80
CA LYS A 104 -4.79 17.71 -14.60
C LYS A 104 -4.40 19.04 -13.97
N GLN A 105 -4.32 19.12 -12.64
CA GLN A 105 -3.87 20.31 -11.89
C GLN A 105 -2.34 20.47 -11.85
N GLY A 106 -1.59 19.57 -12.52
CA GLY A 106 -0.14 19.62 -12.61
C GLY A 106 0.59 19.08 -11.39
N TYR A 107 -0.06 18.25 -10.57
CA TYR A 107 0.63 17.54 -9.49
C TYR A 107 1.45 16.38 -10.05
N LYS A 108 2.68 16.24 -9.56
CA LYS A 108 3.43 14.99 -9.67
C LYS A 108 2.73 13.94 -8.80
N ILE A 109 2.22 12.89 -9.44
CA ILE A 109 1.60 11.77 -8.71
C ILE A 109 2.67 10.73 -8.36
N VAL A 110 2.63 10.28 -7.12
CA VAL A 110 3.49 9.21 -6.59
C VAL A 110 2.61 8.23 -5.83
N ILE A 111 2.76 6.95 -6.07
CA ILE A 111 2.19 5.94 -5.20
C ILE A 111 3.21 5.49 -4.15
N ALA A 112 2.78 5.38 -2.88
CA ALA A 112 3.63 4.94 -1.78
C ALA A 112 2.89 3.92 -0.92
N SER A 113 3.32 2.66 -0.96
CA SER A 113 2.61 1.56 -0.29
C SER A 113 3.55 0.52 0.30
N ALA A 114 3.11 -0.14 1.37
CA ALA A 114 3.79 -1.32 1.90
C ALA A 114 3.60 -2.58 1.02
N THR A 115 2.90 -2.47 -0.09
CA THR A 115 2.81 -3.50 -1.13
C THR A 115 4.20 -3.92 -1.59
N ILE A 116 4.40 -5.21 -1.87
CA ILE A 116 5.68 -5.71 -2.40
C ILE A 116 5.96 -5.13 -3.80
N GLU A 117 7.24 -4.86 -4.05
CA GLU A 117 7.70 -4.13 -5.23
C GLU A 117 7.19 -4.65 -6.58
N PRO A 118 7.16 -5.97 -6.88
CA PRO A 118 6.68 -6.45 -8.17
C PRO A 118 5.24 -6.01 -8.48
N VAL A 119 4.37 -6.06 -7.47
CA VAL A 119 2.96 -5.66 -7.60
C VAL A 119 2.83 -4.13 -7.69
N ALA A 120 3.53 -3.39 -6.81
CA ALA A 120 3.49 -1.93 -6.82
C ALA A 120 4.04 -1.36 -8.14
N ARG A 121 5.10 -1.96 -8.69
CA ARG A 121 5.68 -1.62 -9.99
C ARG A 121 4.66 -1.82 -11.12
N ALA A 122 4.00 -2.97 -11.15
CA ALA A 122 3.01 -3.27 -12.18
C ALA A 122 1.82 -2.29 -12.13
N ILE A 123 1.34 -1.94 -10.93
CA ILE A 123 0.31 -0.91 -10.73
C ILE A 123 0.81 0.45 -11.23
N ALA A 124 2.02 0.86 -10.82
CA ALA A 124 2.61 2.14 -11.20
C ALA A 124 2.78 2.27 -12.72
N GLN A 125 3.24 1.22 -13.38
CA GLN A 125 3.36 1.15 -14.85
C GLN A 125 1.99 1.35 -15.54
N LYS A 126 0.96 0.68 -15.01
CA LYS A 126 -0.41 0.80 -15.56
C LYS A 126 -1.00 2.19 -15.37
N LEU A 127 -0.70 2.84 -14.26
CA LEU A 127 -1.17 4.20 -13.93
C LEU A 127 -0.31 5.31 -14.54
N GLY A 128 0.89 4.97 -15.07
CA GLY A 128 1.86 5.95 -15.59
C GLY A 128 2.40 6.88 -14.51
N VAL A 129 2.71 6.35 -13.31
CA VAL A 129 3.15 7.13 -12.14
C VAL A 129 4.42 6.56 -11.52
N GLU A 130 5.11 7.38 -10.72
CA GLU A 130 6.26 6.95 -9.91
C GLU A 130 5.79 6.19 -8.67
N TYR A 131 6.62 5.26 -8.17
CA TYR A 131 6.25 4.46 -7.00
C TYR A 131 7.37 4.32 -5.97
N TYR A 132 6.95 4.12 -4.73
CA TYR A 132 7.76 3.71 -3.58
C TYR A 132 7.05 2.54 -2.89
N SER A 133 7.77 1.46 -2.65
CA SER A 133 7.16 0.22 -2.13
C SER A 133 8.13 -0.56 -1.25
N SER A 134 7.62 -1.60 -0.58
CA SER A 134 8.46 -2.56 0.11
C SER A 134 9.19 -3.43 -0.91
N THR A 135 10.50 -3.61 -0.75
CA THR A 135 11.32 -4.44 -1.64
C THR A 135 11.48 -5.85 -1.09
N ILE A 136 11.48 -6.84 -1.97
CA ILE A 136 11.81 -8.23 -1.66
C ILE A 136 13.21 -8.58 -2.16
N GLY A 137 13.87 -9.52 -1.46
CA GLY A 137 15.24 -9.91 -1.76
C GLY A 137 15.34 -10.84 -2.96
N PHE A 138 16.41 -10.68 -3.73
CA PHE A 138 16.81 -11.60 -4.80
C PHE A 138 18.30 -11.93 -4.68
N LEU A 139 18.63 -13.21 -4.89
CA LEU A 139 20.00 -13.71 -4.98
C LEU A 139 20.09 -14.64 -6.20
N ASN A 140 21.05 -14.38 -7.10
CA ASN A 140 21.20 -15.15 -8.33
C ASN A 140 19.89 -15.30 -9.12
N ASN A 141 19.17 -14.20 -9.30
CA ASN A 141 17.86 -14.12 -9.97
C ASN A 141 16.73 -14.91 -9.27
N LYS A 142 16.92 -15.44 -8.06
CA LYS A 142 15.90 -16.12 -7.27
C LYS A 142 15.48 -15.31 -6.07
N CYS A 143 14.18 -15.26 -5.82
CA CYS A 143 13.63 -14.58 -4.65
C CYS A 143 14.06 -15.29 -3.36
N THR A 144 14.53 -14.53 -2.37
CA THR A 144 14.89 -15.07 -1.06
C THR A 144 13.66 -15.27 -0.15
N GLY A 145 12.51 -14.73 -0.52
CA GLY A 145 11.31 -14.73 0.31
C GLY A 145 11.39 -13.75 1.48
N GLU A 146 12.34 -12.83 1.48
CA GLU A 146 12.53 -11.85 2.54
C GLU A 146 12.14 -10.45 2.08
N ILE A 147 11.64 -9.64 3.01
CA ILE A 147 11.40 -8.21 2.80
C ILE A 147 12.69 -7.48 3.20
N ASN A 148 13.44 -6.95 2.22
CA ASN A 148 14.69 -6.26 2.45
C ASN A 148 14.47 -4.83 2.98
N LYS A 149 13.51 -4.11 2.42
CA LYS A 149 13.09 -2.79 2.87
C LYS A 149 11.58 -2.79 3.02
N ASP A 150 11.12 -2.54 4.24
CA ASP A 150 9.70 -2.44 4.54
C ASP A 150 9.25 -0.99 4.56
N LEU A 151 8.25 -0.63 3.75
CA LEU A 151 7.71 0.73 3.71
C LEU A 151 6.61 0.95 4.77
N LEU A 152 6.19 -0.10 5.47
CA LEU A 152 5.23 0.01 6.56
C LEU A 152 5.79 0.95 7.64
N PHE A 153 5.06 1.99 8.02
CA PHE A 153 5.46 3.06 8.95
C PHE A 153 6.66 3.94 8.48
N LEU A 154 7.20 3.75 7.27
CA LEU A 154 8.39 4.47 6.79
C LEU A 154 8.11 5.35 5.57
N LYS A 155 6.85 5.55 5.18
CA LYS A 155 6.51 6.32 3.97
C LYS A 155 7.02 7.76 4.06
N LYS A 156 6.82 8.47 5.18
CA LYS A 156 7.29 9.83 5.38
C LYS A 156 8.81 9.95 5.18
N ASP A 157 9.58 9.10 5.85
CA ASP A 157 11.04 9.16 5.77
C ASP A 157 11.56 8.82 4.38
N THR A 158 10.94 7.84 3.73
CA THR A 158 11.28 7.44 2.36
C THR A 158 10.99 8.57 1.35
N LEU A 159 9.91 9.33 1.56
CA LEU A 159 9.50 10.43 0.68
C LEU A 159 10.09 11.80 1.08
N LEU A 160 10.89 11.87 2.14
CA LEU A 160 11.38 13.13 2.70
C LEU A 160 12.07 14.02 1.66
N HIS A 161 12.79 13.43 0.71
CA HIS A 161 13.46 14.15 -0.37
C HIS A 161 12.51 14.81 -1.37
N LEU A 162 11.30 14.26 -1.57
CA LEU A 162 10.24 14.85 -2.38
C LEU A 162 9.47 15.89 -1.56
N LEU A 163 9.11 15.55 -0.32
CA LEU A 163 8.40 16.45 0.59
C LEU A 163 9.14 17.78 0.79
N LYS A 164 10.47 17.75 0.94
CA LYS A 164 11.28 18.96 1.08
C LYS A 164 11.33 19.85 -0.17
N LYS A 165 11.09 19.29 -1.35
CA LYS A 165 11.07 20.01 -2.64
C LYS A 165 9.68 20.46 -3.04
N ALA A 166 8.65 19.98 -2.37
CA ALA A 166 7.27 20.28 -2.69
C ALA A 166 6.84 21.62 -2.10
N GLU A 167 6.19 22.43 -2.90
CA GLU A 167 5.52 23.68 -2.48
C GLU A 167 4.14 23.38 -1.90
N THR A 168 3.51 22.31 -2.40
CA THR A 168 2.21 21.82 -1.94
C THR A 168 2.20 20.31 -1.96
N THR A 169 1.73 19.71 -0.88
CA THR A 169 1.67 18.27 -0.68
C THR A 169 0.25 17.80 -0.40
N ILE A 170 -0.18 16.82 -1.18
CA ILE A 170 -1.46 16.11 -0.99
C ILE A 170 -1.16 14.66 -0.58
N VAL A 171 -1.91 14.13 0.37
CA VAL A 171 -1.85 12.72 0.75
C VAL A 171 -3.23 12.09 0.65
N VAL A 172 -3.33 10.92 0.03
CA VAL A 172 -4.57 10.15 -0.07
C VAL A 172 -4.31 8.75 0.50
N THR A 173 -4.97 8.40 1.60
CA THR A 173 -4.75 7.13 2.30
C THR A 173 -5.96 6.71 3.13
N ASP A 174 -6.12 5.38 3.37
CA ASP A 174 -7.04 4.83 4.37
C ASP A 174 -6.30 4.33 5.63
N ASN A 175 -4.96 4.33 5.60
CA ASN A 175 -4.12 3.60 6.52
C ASN A 175 -3.59 4.47 7.67
N TYR A 176 -3.89 4.10 8.91
CA TYR A 176 -3.38 4.78 10.12
C TYR A 176 -1.86 4.75 10.27
N THR A 177 -1.16 3.83 9.61
CA THR A 177 0.31 3.81 9.61
C THR A 177 0.92 4.99 8.88
N ASP A 178 0.11 5.73 8.11
CA ASP A 178 0.52 6.90 7.33
C ASP A 178 0.32 8.22 8.10
N ILE A 179 -0.09 8.16 9.36
CA ILE A 179 -0.38 9.35 10.18
C ILE A 179 0.76 10.37 10.15
N GLU A 180 2.01 9.94 10.19
CA GLU A 180 3.17 10.84 10.15
C GLU A 180 3.28 11.58 8.81
N LEU A 181 2.88 10.92 7.70
CA LEU A 181 2.86 11.53 6.38
C LEU A 181 1.68 12.52 6.26
N VAL A 182 0.50 12.14 6.77
CA VAL A 182 -0.69 13.00 6.83
C VAL A 182 -0.41 14.27 7.63
N LEU A 183 0.26 14.19 8.78
CA LEU A 183 0.53 15.34 9.62
C LEU A 183 1.51 16.36 9.01
N VAL A 184 2.35 15.97 8.06
CA VAL A 184 3.29 16.86 7.38
C VAL A 184 2.78 17.37 6.03
N SER A 185 1.67 16.86 5.52
CA SER A 185 1.07 17.29 4.26
C SER A 185 0.25 18.57 4.44
N ASP A 186 0.07 19.32 3.34
CA ASP A 186 -0.76 20.53 3.34
C ASP A 186 -2.25 20.19 3.30
N HIS A 187 -2.61 19.10 2.63
CA HIS A 187 -3.97 18.61 2.56
C HIS A 187 -3.98 17.07 2.48
N SER A 188 -4.91 16.43 3.18
CA SER A 188 -5.07 14.98 3.14
C SER A 188 -6.51 14.58 2.86
N HIS A 189 -6.66 13.60 1.99
CA HIS A 189 -7.92 12.88 1.78
C HIS A 189 -7.83 11.51 2.45
N ILE A 190 -8.66 11.32 3.46
CA ILE A 190 -8.68 10.09 4.24
C ILE A 190 -9.86 9.25 3.81
N ILE A 191 -9.58 8.07 3.29
CA ILE A 191 -10.59 7.13 2.83
C ILE A 191 -11.13 6.37 4.04
N VAL A 192 -12.42 6.42 4.24
CA VAL A 192 -13.10 5.83 5.40
C VAL A 192 -14.27 4.94 4.96
N ARG A 193 -14.55 3.90 5.73
CA ARG A 193 -15.68 2.98 5.48
C ARG A 193 -16.95 3.44 6.17
N ASN A 194 -16.81 4.08 7.33
CA ASN A 194 -17.91 4.48 8.18
C ASN A 194 -17.50 5.60 9.15
N ASP A 195 -18.47 6.12 9.89
CA ASP A 195 -18.26 7.25 10.80
C ASP A 195 -17.35 6.91 12.00
N ARG A 196 -17.25 5.62 12.40
CA ARG A 196 -16.29 5.19 13.45
C ARG A 196 -14.84 5.33 12.99
N ASP A 197 -14.57 5.14 11.68
CA ASP A 197 -13.24 5.40 11.12
C ASP A 197 -12.92 6.90 11.21
N ILE A 198 -13.89 7.79 10.96
CA ILE A 198 -13.73 9.25 11.10
C ILE A 198 -13.38 9.61 12.57
N GLU A 199 -14.13 9.09 13.54
CA GLU A 199 -13.85 9.34 14.96
C GLU A 199 -12.46 8.88 15.38
N LYS A 200 -12.02 7.72 14.87
CA LYS A 200 -10.71 7.18 15.14
C LYS A 200 -9.61 8.06 14.55
N TRP A 201 -9.76 8.49 13.31
CA TRP A 201 -8.83 9.40 12.66
C TRP A 201 -8.75 10.74 13.38
N ASN A 202 -9.87 11.33 13.78
CA ASN A 202 -9.91 12.59 14.52
C ASN A 202 -9.15 12.50 15.85
N ARG A 203 -9.20 11.34 16.54
CA ARG A 203 -8.38 11.11 17.74
C ARG A 203 -6.88 11.06 17.46
N CYS A 204 -6.47 10.54 16.30
CA CYS A 204 -5.07 10.46 15.90
C CYS A 204 -4.52 11.79 15.37
N LEU A 205 -5.34 12.54 14.62
CA LEU A 205 -4.93 13.78 13.97
C LEU A 205 -4.69 14.92 14.96
N LYS A 206 -5.42 14.96 16.09
CA LYS A 206 -5.37 16.05 17.08
C LYS A 206 -5.51 17.42 16.39
N ALA A 207 -5.15 18.50 17.03
CA ALA A 207 -5.22 19.87 16.48
C ALA A 207 -4.10 20.19 15.42
N ASN A 208 -3.27 19.23 15.05
CA ASN A 208 -2.05 19.47 14.28
C ASN A 208 -2.18 19.17 12.77
N ALA A 209 -3.27 18.57 12.31
CA ALA A 209 -3.48 18.35 10.87
C ALA A 209 -3.91 19.67 10.20
N ARG A 210 -3.30 20.00 9.03
CA ARG A 210 -3.64 21.22 8.31
C ARG A 210 -5.06 21.12 7.75
N LYS A 211 -5.23 20.55 6.58
CA LYS A 211 -6.55 20.33 5.98
C LYS A 211 -6.80 18.85 5.77
N VAL A 212 -7.92 18.33 6.25
CA VAL A 212 -8.28 16.92 6.13
C VAL A 212 -9.73 16.80 5.65
N ASP A 213 -9.93 16.12 4.55
CA ASP A 213 -11.23 15.72 4.04
C ASP A 213 -11.42 14.22 4.18
N PHE A 214 -12.59 13.78 4.61
CA PHE A 214 -12.95 12.36 4.68
C PHE A 214 -13.78 11.98 3.46
N ILE A 215 -13.35 10.96 2.76
CA ILE A 215 -14.04 10.40 1.58
C ILE A 215 -14.57 9.03 1.96
N LYS A 216 -15.88 8.82 1.89
CA LYS A 216 -16.46 7.48 2.08
C LYS A 216 -16.09 6.61 0.89
N LYS A 217 -15.59 5.42 1.21
CA LYS A 217 -15.20 4.41 0.22
C LYS A 217 -16.44 3.97 -0.57
N ASP A 218 -16.30 3.87 -1.89
CA ASP A 218 -17.32 3.30 -2.75
C ASP A 218 -17.65 1.88 -2.32
N ALA A 219 -18.90 1.44 -2.48
CA ALA A 219 -19.37 0.11 -2.08
C ALA A 219 -18.82 -0.99 -3.01
#